data_7366690078ccf456437d51f719fd8308
#
_entry.id   7366690078ccf456437d51f719fd8308
#
_cell.length_a   1.000
_cell.length_b   1.000
_cell.length_c   1.000
_cell.angle_alpha   90.00
_cell.angle_beta   90.00
_cell.angle_gamma   90.00
#
_symmetry.space_group_name_H-M   'P 1'
#
loop_
_entity.id
_entity.type
_entity.pdbx_description
1 polymer ?
#
loop_
_entity_poly.entity_id
_entity_poly.type
_entity_poly.pdbx_seq_one_letter_code
_entity_poly.pdbx_strand_id
1 'polypeptide(L)'
;MTKILTVTFLVLTLFILTLFPAYPQGQADFRVMSYNVENLFDTDDDPLTADNDFLPDGNRHWTGGRLYHKLQQLAKVITAAGEWSTPAVVGLCEVENDSVLVRLLRSTPLRGQHYRYCMTHGEDTRGINVAFLYQRDKFRYAGHAEHPVRFTRKSHKRTRNILHVWGEVMTGERLDVFVCHFPSRYGGEKESEAGRADAARTLRLLCDSVHALCPSPHILVIGDFNDTPDNASMRDILHARPLPAVRSSVPGSMPVRFPPDTDLSLLLYNLFAGGRHNPPGSHKYQGEWSQLDQIIISSSLADTTSSMHLVPGSARTFSPPFLLVRDKSWRGERPFRTYYGFKYEGGYSDHLPVIADFRLSVGP
;
A
#
# COMPACT_ATOMS: atom_id res chain seq x y z
N MET A 1 27.98 -5.35 54.16
CA MET A 1 26.85 -5.78 53.29
C MET A 1 26.33 -4.67 52.38
N THR A 2 26.27 -3.40 52.81
CA THR A 2 25.72 -2.27 52.00
C THR A 2 26.53 -1.93 50.74
N LYS A 3 27.85 -2.04 50.70
CA LYS A 3 28.67 -1.75 49.51
C LYS A 3 28.55 -2.78 48.39
N ILE A 4 28.27 -4.05 48.71
CA ILE A 4 28.09 -5.12 47.71
C ILE A 4 26.75 -4.97 47.03
N LEU A 5 25.69 -4.57 47.75
CA LEU A 5 24.37 -4.36 47.19
C LEU A 5 24.33 -3.19 46.17
N THR A 6 25.10 -2.11 46.45
CA THR A 6 25.16 -0.93 45.58
C THR A 6 25.87 -1.23 44.25
N VAL A 7 26.94 -2.03 44.27
CA VAL A 7 27.69 -2.42 43.10
C VAL A 7 26.84 -3.38 42.20
N THR A 8 26.14 -4.31 42.85
CA THR A 8 25.25 -5.26 42.09
C THR A 8 24.08 -4.53 41.43
N PHE A 9 23.50 -3.52 42.06
CA PHE A 9 22.44 -2.71 41.50
C PHE A 9 22.93 -1.85 40.30
N LEU A 10 24.14 -1.29 40.42
CA LEU A 10 24.77 -0.48 39.36
C LEU A 10 25.11 -1.34 38.11
N VAL A 11 25.59 -2.57 38.32
CA VAL A 11 25.92 -3.51 37.24
C VAL A 11 24.65 -4.02 36.56
N LEU A 12 23.57 -4.29 37.32
CA LEU A 12 22.30 -4.73 36.78
C LEU A 12 21.61 -3.62 35.96
N THR A 13 21.68 -2.34 36.42
CA THR A 13 21.16 -1.20 35.65
C THR A 13 21.95 -0.94 34.38
N LEU A 14 23.29 -1.11 34.43
CA LEU A 14 24.13 -0.97 33.24
C LEU A 14 23.85 -2.10 32.22
N PHE A 15 23.58 -3.33 32.69
CA PHE A 15 23.28 -4.48 31.82
C PHE A 15 21.89 -4.39 31.17
N ILE A 16 20.90 -3.79 31.84
CA ILE A 16 19.57 -3.55 31.28
C ILE A 16 19.61 -2.45 30.20
N LEU A 17 20.49 -1.43 30.37
CA LEU A 17 20.67 -0.37 29.36
C LEU A 17 21.38 -0.85 28.08
N THR A 18 22.13 -1.96 28.12
CA THR A 18 22.79 -2.52 26.93
C THR A 18 21.94 -3.51 26.14
N LEU A 19 20.77 -3.91 26.65
CA LEU A 19 19.84 -4.82 25.97
C LEU A 19 18.82 -4.13 25.05
N PHE A 20 18.73 -2.80 25.11
CA PHE A 20 17.97 -2.06 24.09
C PHE A 20 18.94 -1.69 22.97
N PRO A 21 18.72 -2.17 21.72
CA PRO A 21 19.48 -1.63 20.60
C PRO A 21 19.24 -0.12 20.60
N ALA A 22 20.32 0.65 20.77
CA ALA A 22 20.27 2.09 20.58
C ALA A 22 19.88 2.32 19.12
N TYR A 23 18.61 2.63 18.88
CA TYR A 23 18.19 3.15 17.57
C TYR A 23 18.97 4.45 17.37
N PRO A 24 19.69 4.60 16.25
CA PRO A 24 20.41 5.82 15.97
C PRO A 24 19.40 6.98 16.00
N GLN A 25 19.58 7.91 16.95
CA GLN A 25 18.83 9.16 16.99
C GLN A 25 19.11 9.91 15.68
N GLY A 26 18.07 10.16 14.89
CA GLY A 26 18.15 11.03 13.71
C GLY A 26 17.59 10.48 12.41
N GLN A 27 17.06 9.26 12.36
CA GLN A 27 16.41 8.74 11.15
C GLN A 27 14.90 8.80 11.30
N ALA A 28 14.25 9.65 10.47
CA ALA A 28 12.80 9.66 10.38
C ALA A 28 12.35 8.43 9.59
N ASP A 29 11.57 7.57 10.22
CA ASP A 29 10.95 6.43 9.54
C ASP A 29 9.79 6.91 8.68
N PHE A 30 9.81 6.54 7.41
CA PHE A 30 8.76 6.82 6.45
C PHE A 30 8.13 5.50 6.01
N ARG A 31 7.04 5.09 6.69
CA ARG A 31 6.30 3.88 6.34
C ARG A 31 5.27 4.17 5.27
N VAL A 32 5.27 3.33 4.25
CA VAL A 32 4.28 3.28 3.18
C VAL A 32 3.35 2.10 3.42
N MET A 33 2.05 2.30 3.20
CA MET A 33 1.04 1.25 3.26
C MET A 33 0.17 1.30 2.00
N SER A 34 -0.18 0.13 1.46
CA SER A 34 -1.24 -0.03 0.46
C SER A 34 -2.29 -1.00 0.97
N TYR A 35 -3.58 -0.66 0.80
CA TYR A 35 -4.67 -1.46 1.34
C TYR A 35 -5.92 -1.37 0.47
N ASN A 36 -6.35 -2.49 -0.10
CA ASN A 36 -7.70 -2.62 -0.62
C ASN A 36 -8.65 -2.81 0.56
N VAL A 37 -9.59 -1.88 0.74
CA VAL A 37 -10.46 -1.82 1.92
C VAL A 37 -11.77 -2.58 1.75
N GLU A 38 -11.96 -3.33 0.69
CA GLU A 38 -13.17 -4.10 0.37
C GLU A 38 -14.43 -3.22 0.41
N ASN A 39 -14.76 -2.56 -0.70
CA ASN A 39 -16.04 -1.87 -0.91
C ASN A 39 -16.45 -0.90 0.23
N LEU A 40 -15.66 0.14 0.43
CA LEU A 40 -15.98 1.20 1.39
C LEU A 40 -16.99 2.17 0.78
N PHE A 41 -18.27 1.83 0.87
CA PHE A 41 -19.41 2.64 0.45
C PHE A 41 -20.00 3.43 1.62
N ASP A 42 -20.67 4.54 1.31
CA ASP A 42 -21.58 5.15 2.28
C ASP A 42 -22.97 4.47 2.25
N THR A 43 -24.02 5.12 2.68
CA THR A 43 -25.37 4.53 2.76
C THR A 43 -26.37 5.28 1.88
N ASP A 44 -25.88 6.20 1.08
CA ASP A 44 -26.69 7.06 0.22
C ASP A 44 -26.56 6.54 -1.23
N ASP A 45 -27.67 6.49 -1.97
CA ASP A 45 -27.72 6.01 -3.35
C ASP A 45 -27.07 7.01 -4.31
N ASP A 46 -26.09 6.54 -5.10
CA ASP A 46 -25.57 7.30 -6.24
C ASP A 46 -26.23 6.78 -7.53
N PRO A 47 -27.18 7.51 -8.11
CA PRO A 47 -27.93 7.06 -9.28
C PRO A 47 -27.05 6.88 -10.55
N LEU A 48 -25.78 7.29 -10.51
CA LEU A 48 -24.84 7.16 -11.63
C LEU A 48 -23.98 5.88 -11.54
N THR A 49 -24.06 5.14 -10.44
CA THR A 49 -23.24 3.96 -10.18
C THR A 49 -24.09 2.72 -9.83
N ALA A 50 -23.47 1.56 -9.80
CA ALA A 50 -24.13 0.30 -9.44
C ALA A 50 -23.82 -0.08 -7.99
N ASP A 51 -24.14 0.80 -7.04
CA ASP A 51 -23.90 0.67 -5.60
C ASP A 51 -25.09 0.09 -4.82
N ASN A 52 -26.21 -0.19 -5.49
CA ASN A 52 -27.50 -0.61 -4.90
C ASN A 52 -27.42 -1.77 -3.90
N ASP A 53 -26.44 -2.66 -4.04
CA ASP A 53 -26.19 -3.73 -3.08
C ASP A 53 -25.75 -3.19 -1.71
N PHE A 54 -25.14 -1.98 -1.67
CA PHE A 54 -24.58 -1.34 -0.49
C PHE A 54 -25.49 -0.26 0.12
N LEU A 55 -26.79 -0.35 -0.11
CA LEU A 55 -27.80 0.46 0.54
C LEU A 55 -28.40 -0.24 1.77
N PRO A 56 -29.05 0.47 2.69
CA PRO A 56 -29.67 -0.12 3.87
C PRO A 56 -30.75 -1.17 3.53
N ASP A 57 -31.47 -0.99 2.43
CA ASP A 57 -32.48 -1.90 1.87
C ASP A 57 -31.96 -2.80 0.74
N GLY A 58 -30.69 -2.59 0.33
CA GLY A 58 -30.00 -3.41 -0.66
C GLY A 58 -29.67 -4.82 -0.16
N ASN A 59 -29.19 -5.69 -1.06
CA ASN A 59 -28.94 -7.12 -0.76
C ASN A 59 -27.93 -7.34 0.38
N ARG A 60 -27.06 -6.39 0.64
CA ARG A 60 -26.06 -6.45 1.72
C ARG A 60 -26.56 -5.82 3.02
N HIS A 61 -27.72 -5.16 3.01
CA HIS A 61 -28.25 -4.42 4.16
C HIS A 61 -27.18 -3.52 4.79
N TRP A 62 -26.55 -2.66 3.96
CA TRP A 62 -25.45 -1.79 4.35
C TRP A 62 -25.94 -0.58 5.14
N THR A 63 -26.11 -0.75 6.45
CA THR A 63 -26.62 0.30 7.34
C THR A 63 -25.52 1.22 7.85
N GLY A 64 -25.90 2.42 8.34
CA GLY A 64 -24.96 3.34 8.99
C GLY A 64 -24.19 2.73 10.16
N GLY A 65 -24.79 1.76 10.89
CA GLY A 65 -24.10 1.00 11.94
C GLY A 65 -22.98 0.09 11.39
N ARG A 66 -23.22 -0.57 10.25
CA ARG A 66 -22.20 -1.40 9.58
C ARG A 66 -21.09 -0.53 8.98
N LEU A 67 -21.45 0.59 8.37
CA LEU A 67 -20.46 1.57 7.89
C LEU A 67 -19.60 2.08 9.05
N TYR A 68 -20.21 2.52 10.16
CA TYR A 68 -19.45 2.98 11.32
C TYR A 68 -18.50 1.89 11.84
N HIS A 69 -18.97 0.65 11.96
CA HIS A 69 -18.13 -0.48 12.36
C HIS A 69 -16.95 -0.69 11.40
N LYS A 70 -17.20 -0.67 10.07
CA LYS A 70 -16.17 -0.78 9.04
C LYS A 70 -15.11 0.31 9.18
N LEU A 71 -15.52 1.55 9.38
CA LEU A 71 -14.60 2.68 9.55
C LEU A 71 -13.69 2.49 10.79
N GLN A 72 -14.25 2.01 11.92
CA GLN A 72 -13.46 1.69 13.12
C GLN A 72 -12.45 0.57 12.86
N GLN A 73 -12.87 -0.47 12.13
CA GLN A 73 -11.99 -1.59 11.76
C GLN A 73 -10.85 -1.11 10.86
N LEU A 74 -11.11 -0.29 9.85
CA LEU A 74 -10.08 0.26 8.97
C LEU A 74 -9.10 1.15 9.73
N ALA A 75 -9.60 2.01 10.61
CA ALA A 75 -8.76 2.85 11.46
C ALA A 75 -7.84 2.00 12.36
N LYS A 76 -8.36 0.91 12.93
CA LYS A 76 -7.57 -0.03 13.71
C LYS A 76 -6.45 -0.66 12.88
N VAL A 77 -6.73 -1.07 11.63
CA VAL A 77 -5.72 -1.65 10.74
C VAL A 77 -4.62 -0.64 10.42
N ILE A 78 -5.00 0.58 10.00
CA ILE A 78 -4.03 1.64 9.66
C ILE A 78 -3.14 1.98 10.86
N THR A 79 -3.75 2.09 12.06
CA THR A 79 -3.00 2.37 13.29
C THR A 79 -2.07 1.22 13.65
N ALA A 80 -2.55 -0.02 13.59
CA ALA A 80 -1.76 -1.21 13.91
C ALA A 80 -0.62 -1.45 12.91
N ALA A 81 -0.83 -1.16 11.62
CA ALA A 81 0.22 -1.24 10.60
C ALA A 81 1.35 -0.23 10.84
N GLY A 82 1.09 0.82 11.57
CA GLY A 82 2.11 1.79 12.00
C GLY A 82 3.08 1.26 13.05
N GLU A 83 2.67 0.27 13.86
CA GLU A 83 3.45 -0.20 15.00
C GLU A 83 3.77 0.94 16.00
N TRP A 84 4.90 1.62 15.84
CA TRP A 84 5.34 2.74 16.69
C TRP A 84 4.87 4.12 16.20
N SER A 85 4.63 4.26 14.88
CA SER A 85 4.19 5.51 14.26
C SER A 85 3.31 5.16 13.07
N THR A 86 2.12 5.75 12.99
CA THR A 86 1.21 5.51 11.86
C THR A 86 1.91 5.73 10.52
N PRO A 87 1.55 4.98 9.46
CA PRO A 87 2.18 5.11 8.16
C PRO A 87 2.20 6.56 7.68
N ALA A 88 3.32 7.01 7.11
CA ALA A 88 3.45 8.36 6.58
C ALA A 88 2.48 8.61 5.43
N VAL A 89 2.30 7.59 4.59
CA VAL A 89 1.38 7.59 3.45
C VAL A 89 0.64 6.25 3.34
N VAL A 90 -0.63 6.32 2.92
CA VAL A 90 -1.49 5.14 2.74
C VAL A 90 -2.23 5.27 1.42
N GLY A 91 -2.03 4.31 0.50
CA GLY A 91 -2.88 4.14 -0.67
C GLY A 91 -4.06 3.23 -0.35
N LEU A 92 -5.26 3.66 -0.68
CA LEU A 92 -6.49 2.89 -0.47
C LEU A 92 -7.13 2.56 -1.81
N CYS A 93 -7.62 1.34 -1.96
CA CYS A 93 -8.44 0.90 -3.09
C CYS A 93 -9.86 0.59 -2.62
N GLU A 94 -10.84 0.71 -3.51
CA GLU A 94 -12.26 0.46 -3.25
C GLU A 94 -12.90 1.46 -2.26
N VAL A 95 -12.61 2.72 -2.45
CA VAL A 95 -13.23 3.84 -1.73
C VAL A 95 -14.25 4.50 -2.66
N GLU A 96 -15.46 4.69 -2.18
CA GLU A 96 -16.53 5.26 -3.00
C GLU A 96 -16.31 6.76 -3.24
N ASN A 97 -16.26 7.56 -2.17
CA ASN A 97 -16.32 9.02 -2.27
C ASN A 97 -15.61 9.73 -1.10
N ASP A 98 -15.61 11.06 -1.18
CA ASP A 98 -15.03 11.92 -0.13
C ASP A 98 -15.75 11.79 1.23
N SER A 99 -17.06 11.51 1.24
CA SER A 99 -17.85 11.39 2.47
C SER A 99 -17.31 10.30 3.38
N VAL A 100 -17.04 9.11 2.82
CA VAL A 100 -16.49 7.99 3.61
C VAL A 100 -15.08 8.26 4.12
N LEU A 101 -14.23 8.97 3.34
CA LEU A 101 -12.89 9.36 3.77
C LEU A 101 -12.94 10.41 4.89
N VAL A 102 -13.81 11.41 4.78
CA VAL A 102 -14.01 12.39 5.84
C VAL A 102 -14.48 11.71 7.13
N ARG A 103 -15.43 10.76 7.03
CA ARG A 103 -15.89 9.97 8.17
C ARG A 103 -14.75 9.10 8.74
N LEU A 104 -13.96 8.43 7.91
CA LEU A 104 -12.79 7.65 8.33
C LEU A 104 -11.80 8.51 9.12
N LEU A 105 -11.46 9.69 8.60
CA LEU A 105 -10.43 10.54 9.20
C LEU A 105 -10.91 11.38 10.40
N ARG A 106 -12.22 11.68 10.50
CA ARG A 106 -12.74 12.57 11.54
C ARG A 106 -13.55 11.86 12.62
N SER A 107 -14.15 10.70 12.32
CA SER A 107 -15.07 10.00 13.21
C SER A 107 -14.47 8.71 13.80
N THR A 108 -13.17 8.48 13.59
CA THR A 108 -12.43 7.34 14.12
C THR A 108 -11.19 7.82 14.89
N PRO A 109 -10.44 6.92 15.56
CA PRO A 109 -9.16 7.26 16.20
C PRO A 109 -8.11 7.92 15.27
N LEU A 110 -8.24 7.78 13.93
CA LEU A 110 -7.37 8.47 12.97
C LEU A 110 -7.47 9.99 13.04
N ARG A 111 -8.53 10.55 13.67
CA ARG A 111 -8.66 11.99 13.91
C ARG A 111 -7.43 12.59 14.60
N GLY A 112 -6.81 11.85 15.51
CA GLY A 112 -5.61 12.27 16.22
C GLY A 112 -4.31 12.14 15.39
N GLN A 113 -4.37 11.53 14.21
CA GLN A 113 -3.19 11.27 13.38
C GLN A 113 -2.96 12.32 12.28
N HIS A 114 -3.84 13.32 12.20
CA HIS A 114 -3.73 14.48 11.31
C HIS A 114 -3.57 14.17 9.82
N TYR A 115 -4.09 13.04 9.36
CA TYR A 115 -4.08 12.70 7.93
C TYR A 115 -4.87 13.72 7.10
N ARG A 116 -4.34 13.95 5.90
CA ARG A 116 -5.04 14.58 4.77
C ARG A 116 -5.19 13.53 3.67
N TYR A 117 -5.99 13.83 2.68
CA TYR A 117 -6.21 12.91 1.56
C TYR A 117 -6.40 13.66 0.24
N CYS A 118 -6.21 12.94 -0.85
CA CYS A 118 -6.77 13.17 -2.16
C CYS A 118 -7.25 11.82 -2.72
N MET A 119 -8.18 11.85 -3.67
CA MET A 119 -8.73 10.64 -4.29
C MET A 119 -9.09 10.90 -5.75
N THR A 120 -9.34 9.82 -6.50
CA THR A 120 -9.91 9.91 -7.84
C THR A 120 -11.43 10.02 -7.78
N HIS A 121 -12.00 10.61 -8.86
CA HIS A 121 -13.43 10.67 -9.13
C HIS A 121 -13.68 10.09 -10.52
N GLY A 122 -13.28 8.83 -10.70
CA GLY A 122 -13.34 8.14 -11.97
C GLY A 122 -14.75 7.64 -12.31
N GLU A 123 -14.87 7.09 -13.51
CA GLU A 123 -16.15 6.59 -14.05
C GLU A 123 -16.27 5.05 -13.93
N ASP A 124 -15.73 4.45 -12.83
CA ASP A 124 -15.95 3.03 -12.57
C ASP A 124 -17.44 2.75 -12.36
N THR A 125 -17.96 1.72 -13.01
CA THR A 125 -19.39 1.41 -12.97
C THR A 125 -19.93 1.04 -11.59
N ARG A 126 -19.04 0.62 -10.64
CA ARG A 126 -19.41 0.34 -9.25
C ARG A 126 -19.32 1.57 -8.35
N GLY A 127 -18.81 2.70 -8.88
CA GLY A 127 -18.59 3.90 -8.08
C GLY A 127 -17.35 3.87 -7.17
N ILE A 128 -16.45 2.92 -7.36
CA ILE A 128 -15.25 2.81 -6.51
C ILE A 128 -14.05 3.54 -7.10
N ASN A 129 -13.24 4.09 -6.23
CA ASN A 129 -12.08 4.93 -6.53
C ASN A 129 -10.84 4.44 -5.79
N VAL A 130 -9.72 5.13 -6.00
CA VAL A 130 -8.50 5.01 -5.20
C VAL A 130 -8.26 6.32 -4.45
N ALA A 131 -7.68 6.22 -3.26
CA ALA A 131 -7.37 7.36 -2.43
C ALA A 131 -5.95 7.29 -1.87
N PHE A 132 -5.41 8.45 -1.55
CA PHE A 132 -4.10 8.60 -0.94
C PHE A 132 -4.22 9.43 0.33
N LEU A 133 -3.85 8.82 1.47
CA LEU A 133 -3.77 9.51 2.76
C LEU A 133 -2.31 9.86 3.05
N TYR A 134 -2.07 11.03 3.63
CA TYR A 134 -0.72 11.46 3.99
C TYR A 134 -0.69 12.27 5.29
N GLN A 135 0.37 12.10 6.08
CA GLN A 135 0.66 12.94 7.24
C GLN A 135 1.43 14.19 6.81
N ARG A 136 0.91 15.37 7.17
CA ARG A 136 1.46 16.67 6.72
C ARG A 136 2.87 16.97 7.21
N ASP A 137 3.23 16.41 8.33
CA ASP A 137 4.56 16.53 8.93
C ASP A 137 5.59 15.59 8.30
N LYS A 138 5.14 14.61 7.50
CA LYS A 138 6.00 13.65 6.80
C LYS A 138 6.04 13.81 5.29
N PHE A 139 4.94 14.32 4.72
CA PHE A 139 4.81 14.54 3.28
C PHE A 139 4.15 15.89 3.00
N ARG A 140 4.89 16.79 2.38
CA ARG A 140 4.42 18.10 1.94
C ARG A 140 3.79 17.96 0.55
N TYR A 141 2.49 17.76 0.54
CA TYR A 141 1.71 17.64 -0.69
C TYR A 141 1.87 18.89 -1.57
N ALA A 142 2.16 18.69 -2.87
CA ALA A 142 2.26 19.74 -3.87
C ALA A 142 1.14 19.68 -4.90
N GLY A 143 0.63 18.49 -5.23
CA GLY A 143 -0.47 18.33 -6.17
C GLY A 143 -0.81 16.89 -6.47
N HIS A 144 -1.88 16.68 -7.22
CA HIS A 144 -2.24 15.39 -7.78
C HIS A 144 -2.90 15.53 -9.15
N ALA A 145 -2.94 14.43 -9.89
CA ALA A 145 -3.65 14.28 -11.15
C ALA A 145 -4.29 12.90 -11.24
N GLU A 146 -5.39 12.82 -11.95
CA GLU A 146 -6.10 11.59 -12.26
C GLU A 146 -5.85 11.20 -13.71
N HIS A 147 -5.50 9.95 -13.94
CA HIS A 147 -5.21 9.46 -15.27
C HIS A 147 -6.13 8.30 -15.62
N PRO A 148 -7.05 8.47 -16.57
CA PRO A 148 -7.90 7.38 -17.05
C PRO A 148 -7.07 6.31 -17.76
N VAL A 149 -7.40 5.05 -17.52
CA VAL A 149 -6.79 3.93 -18.24
C VAL A 149 -7.23 3.96 -19.71
N ARG A 150 -6.26 3.95 -20.61
CA ARG A 150 -6.50 3.93 -22.05
C ARG A 150 -6.65 2.50 -22.56
N PHE A 151 -7.89 2.06 -22.76
CA PHE A 151 -8.15 0.74 -23.28
C PHE A 151 -7.95 0.66 -24.80
N THR A 152 -7.24 -0.37 -25.26
CA THR A 152 -7.07 -0.69 -26.69
C THR A 152 -8.34 -1.26 -27.29
N ARG A 153 -9.16 -1.96 -26.49
CA ARG A 153 -10.45 -2.53 -26.93
C ARG A 153 -11.60 -1.67 -26.42
N LYS A 154 -12.46 -1.20 -27.34
CA LYS A 154 -13.65 -0.40 -26.99
C LYS A 154 -14.69 -1.15 -26.15
N SER A 155 -14.62 -2.49 -26.11
CA SER A 155 -15.52 -3.33 -25.30
C SER A 155 -15.18 -3.38 -23.82
N HIS A 156 -14.03 -2.85 -23.39
CA HIS A 156 -13.69 -2.77 -21.96
C HIS A 156 -14.54 -1.72 -21.26
N LYS A 157 -15.08 -2.13 -20.11
CA LYS A 157 -15.82 -1.22 -19.24
C LYS A 157 -14.86 -0.18 -18.65
N ARG A 158 -15.40 1.02 -18.35
CA ARG A 158 -14.68 2.04 -17.60
C ARG A 158 -14.17 1.46 -16.28
N THR A 159 -13.01 1.88 -15.86
CA THR A 159 -12.35 1.44 -14.62
C THR A 159 -11.82 2.64 -13.84
N ARG A 160 -11.29 2.38 -12.66
CA ARG A 160 -10.67 3.40 -11.80
C ARG A 160 -9.55 4.12 -12.53
N ASN A 161 -9.47 5.43 -12.33
CA ASN A 161 -8.33 6.22 -12.74
C ASN A 161 -7.09 5.84 -11.91
N ILE A 162 -5.90 6.01 -12.49
CA ILE A 162 -4.65 5.97 -11.75
C ILE A 162 -4.48 7.34 -11.08
N LEU A 163 -4.32 7.36 -9.75
CA LEU A 163 -4.05 8.59 -9.01
C LEU A 163 -2.54 8.82 -8.95
N HIS A 164 -2.07 9.94 -9.51
CA HIS A 164 -0.70 10.42 -9.38
C HIS A 164 -0.66 11.55 -8.38
N VAL A 165 0.11 11.40 -7.32
CA VAL A 165 0.31 12.41 -6.27
C VAL A 165 1.79 12.76 -6.21
N TRP A 166 2.11 14.04 -6.08
CA TRP A 166 3.50 14.47 -5.89
C TRP A 166 3.62 15.49 -4.76
N GLY A 167 4.77 15.45 -4.13
CA GLY A 167 5.09 16.30 -2.99
C GLY A 167 6.54 16.12 -2.59
N GLU A 168 6.88 16.61 -1.41
CA GLU A 168 8.22 16.51 -0.85
C GLU A 168 8.19 15.77 0.48
N VAL A 169 9.15 14.90 0.68
CA VAL A 169 9.40 14.29 1.99
C VAL A 169 10.16 15.28 2.90
N MET A 170 10.33 14.94 4.18
CA MET A 170 10.94 15.86 5.17
C MET A 170 12.36 16.31 4.82
N THR A 171 13.08 15.55 4.03
CA THR A 171 14.45 15.87 3.56
C THR A 171 14.46 16.80 2.35
N GLY A 172 13.29 17.17 1.82
CA GLY A 172 13.13 18.11 0.71
C GLY A 172 13.10 17.45 -0.66
N GLU A 173 13.33 16.12 -0.76
CA GLU A 173 13.26 15.42 -2.03
C GLU A 173 11.81 15.27 -2.48
N ARG A 174 11.63 15.41 -3.79
CA ARG A 174 10.37 15.11 -4.45
C ARG A 174 10.11 13.60 -4.45
N LEU A 175 8.89 13.22 -4.07
CA LEU A 175 8.35 11.88 -4.19
C LEU A 175 7.10 11.91 -5.07
N ASP A 176 7.09 11.11 -6.12
CA ASP A 176 5.95 10.88 -7.00
C ASP A 176 5.31 9.53 -6.63
N VAL A 177 4.05 9.55 -6.26
CA VAL A 177 3.31 8.35 -5.81
C VAL A 177 2.17 8.07 -6.77
N PHE A 178 2.09 6.83 -7.27
CA PHE A 178 0.97 6.34 -8.06
C PHE A 178 0.15 5.35 -7.23
N VAL A 179 -1.14 5.62 -7.05
CA VAL A 179 -2.08 4.68 -6.43
C VAL A 179 -2.93 4.05 -7.52
N CYS A 180 -2.92 2.72 -7.58
CA CYS A 180 -3.50 1.95 -8.67
C CYS A 180 -4.52 0.93 -8.14
N HIS A 181 -5.61 0.74 -8.90
CA HIS A 181 -6.47 -0.42 -8.75
C HIS A 181 -6.83 -0.94 -10.14
N PHE A 182 -6.11 -1.96 -10.59
CA PHE A 182 -6.25 -2.50 -11.95
C PHE A 182 -7.58 -3.27 -12.12
N PRO A 183 -8.05 -3.49 -13.38
CA PRO A 183 -9.26 -4.26 -13.65
C PRO A 183 -9.21 -5.63 -12.97
N SER A 184 -10.31 -5.98 -12.29
CA SER A 184 -10.39 -7.25 -11.55
C SER A 184 -10.39 -8.47 -12.48
N ARG A 185 -10.12 -9.66 -11.90
CA ARG A 185 -10.20 -10.94 -12.59
C ARG A 185 -11.65 -11.45 -12.75
N TYR A 186 -12.64 -10.62 -12.39
CA TYR A 186 -14.05 -10.97 -12.52
C TYR A 186 -14.41 -11.27 -13.97
N GLY A 187 -15.11 -12.40 -14.19
CA GLY A 187 -15.41 -12.88 -15.54
C GLY A 187 -14.33 -13.77 -16.16
N GLY A 188 -13.20 -13.96 -15.45
CA GLY A 188 -12.09 -14.81 -15.87
C GLY A 188 -10.75 -14.07 -15.91
N GLU A 189 -9.70 -14.76 -15.52
CA GLU A 189 -8.35 -14.18 -15.49
C GLU A 189 -7.85 -13.82 -16.89
N LYS A 190 -8.06 -14.72 -17.86
CA LYS A 190 -7.65 -14.51 -19.28
C LYS A 190 -8.49 -13.46 -19.98
N GLU A 191 -9.78 -13.44 -19.71
CA GLU A 191 -10.74 -12.50 -20.31
C GLU A 191 -10.44 -11.07 -19.91
N SER A 192 -9.98 -10.87 -18.67
CA SER A 192 -9.66 -9.56 -18.12
C SER A 192 -8.19 -9.15 -18.28
N GLU A 193 -7.30 -10.05 -18.74
CA GLU A 193 -5.86 -9.82 -18.88
C GLU A 193 -5.54 -8.60 -19.76
N ALA A 194 -6.24 -8.45 -20.90
CA ALA A 194 -6.02 -7.32 -21.80
C ALA A 194 -6.29 -5.96 -21.12
N GLY A 195 -7.28 -5.88 -20.23
CA GLY A 195 -7.58 -4.67 -19.48
C GLY A 195 -6.47 -4.33 -18.46
N ARG A 196 -5.93 -5.33 -17.78
CA ARG A 196 -4.78 -5.14 -16.87
C ARG A 196 -3.51 -4.78 -17.63
N ALA A 197 -3.29 -5.36 -18.80
CA ALA A 197 -2.21 -4.99 -19.70
C ALA A 197 -2.28 -3.52 -20.13
N ASP A 198 -3.48 -3.01 -20.45
CA ASP A 198 -3.69 -1.61 -20.81
C ASP A 198 -3.47 -0.67 -19.61
N ALA A 199 -3.89 -1.07 -18.41
CA ALA A 199 -3.63 -0.33 -17.19
C ALA A 199 -2.11 -0.26 -16.89
N ALA A 200 -1.41 -1.38 -17.02
CA ALA A 200 0.05 -1.45 -16.86
C ALA A 200 0.79 -0.56 -17.87
N ARG A 201 0.34 -0.57 -19.14
CA ARG A 201 0.91 0.29 -20.19
C ARG A 201 0.68 1.76 -19.89
N THR A 202 -0.52 2.11 -19.44
CA THR A 202 -0.85 3.50 -19.04
C THR A 202 0.06 3.94 -17.88
N LEU A 203 0.18 3.12 -16.84
CA LEU A 203 1.05 3.39 -15.69
C LEU A 203 2.52 3.53 -16.10
N ARG A 204 3.02 2.65 -16.98
CA ARG A 204 4.40 2.70 -17.45
C ARG A 204 4.68 4.06 -18.16
N LEU A 205 3.81 4.49 -19.05
CA LEU A 205 3.94 5.77 -19.73
C LEU A 205 3.94 6.96 -18.75
N LEU A 206 3.16 6.89 -17.68
CA LEU A 206 3.15 7.92 -16.64
C LEU A 206 4.47 7.95 -15.87
N CYS A 207 4.99 6.79 -15.45
CA CYS A 207 6.29 6.70 -14.80
C CYS A 207 7.43 7.20 -15.70
N ASP A 208 7.41 6.84 -17.00
CA ASP A 208 8.38 7.30 -17.96
C ASP A 208 8.31 8.83 -18.17
N SER A 209 7.11 9.43 -18.11
CA SER A 209 6.95 10.88 -18.21
C SER A 209 7.57 11.61 -17.02
N VAL A 210 7.48 11.05 -15.80
CA VAL A 210 8.15 11.58 -14.61
C VAL A 210 9.67 11.46 -14.75
N HIS A 211 10.14 10.29 -15.23
CA HIS A 211 11.57 10.07 -15.48
C HIS A 211 12.16 11.03 -16.54
N ALA A 212 11.40 11.35 -17.57
CA ALA A 212 11.82 12.32 -18.59
C ALA A 212 12.04 13.73 -18.02
N LEU A 213 11.36 14.09 -16.93
CA LEU A 213 11.52 15.36 -16.25
C LEU A 213 12.64 15.36 -15.21
N CYS A 214 12.96 14.19 -14.65
CA CYS A 214 13.96 13.99 -13.62
C CYS A 214 14.69 12.65 -13.87
N PRO A 215 15.99 12.65 -14.19
CA PRO A 215 16.72 11.40 -14.54
C PRO A 215 16.81 10.36 -13.41
N SER A 216 16.64 10.76 -12.16
CA SER A 216 16.68 9.86 -11.00
C SER A 216 15.49 10.14 -10.06
N PRO A 217 14.24 9.91 -10.53
CA PRO A 217 13.07 10.29 -9.77
C PRO A 217 12.81 9.28 -8.64
N HIS A 218 12.34 9.75 -7.49
CA HIS A 218 11.76 8.90 -6.49
C HIS A 218 10.31 8.58 -6.87
N ILE A 219 10.08 7.43 -7.46
CA ILE A 219 8.76 6.94 -7.85
C ILE A 219 8.36 5.78 -6.95
N LEU A 220 7.17 5.90 -6.37
CA LEU A 220 6.51 4.89 -5.57
C LEU A 220 5.18 4.52 -6.24
N VAL A 221 4.99 3.25 -6.58
CA VAL A 221 3.73 2.74 -7.13
C VAL A 221 3.14 1.73 -6.15
N ILE A 222 1.90 1.95 -5.73
CA ILE A 222 1.22 1.13 -4.73
C ILE A 222 -0.22 0.83 -5.18
N GLY A 223 -0.77 -0.29 -4.75
CA GLY A 223 -2.17 -0.60 -5.04
C GLY A 223 -2.45 -2.09 -5.17
N ASP A 224 -3.70 -2.37 -5.57
CA ASP A 224 -4.17 -3.67 -5.99
C ASP A 224 -4.08 -3.78 -7.52
N PHE A 225 -3.15 -4.61 -7.99
CA PHE A 225 -2.92 -4.80 -9.41
C PHE A 225 -3.80 -5.90 -10.02
N ASN A 226 -4.54 -6.65 -9.19
CA ASN A 226 -5.33 -7.81 -9.63
C ASN A 226 -4.52 -8.84 -10.46
N ASP A 227 -3.21 -8.70 -10.49
CA ASP A 227 -2.22 -9.60 -11.08
C ASP A 227 -1.07 -9.81 -10.07
N THR A 228 -0.46 -10.98 -10.14
CA THR A 228 0.74 -11.28 -9.33
C THR A 228 1.97 -10.64 -9.97
N PRO A 229 3.09 -10.49 -9.23
CA PRO A 229 4.33 -9.95 -9.80
C PRO A 229 4.83 -10.67 -11.05
N ASP A 230 4.48 -11.95 -11.22
CA ASP A 230 4.92 -12.79 -12.33
C ASP A 230 4.01 -12.69 -13.56
N ASN A 231 2.83 -12.07 -13.45
CA ASN A 231 1.94 -11.88 -14.59
C ASN A 231 2.53 -10.90 -15.61
N ALA A 232 2.15 -11.08 -16.89
CA ALA A 232 2.69 -10.31 -18.02
C ALA A 232 2.50 -8.79 -17.87
N SER A 233 1.38 -8.35 -17.28
CA SER A 233 1.11 -6.93 -17.02
C SER A 233 2.20 -6.28 -16.15
N MET A 234 2.68 -6.99 -15.13
CA MET A 234 3.65 -6.51 -14.16
C MET A 234 5.08 -6.71 -14.67
N ARG A 235 5.40 -7.92 -15.13
CA ARG A 235 6.75 -8.31 -15.53
C ARG A 235 7.14 -7.74 -16.90
N ASP A 236 6.27 -7.90 -17.91
CA ASP A 236 6.62 -7.67 -19.31
C ASP A 236 6.16 -6.31 -19.85
N ILE A 237 5.12 -5.71 -19.24
CA ILE A 237 4.54 -4.43 -19.69
C ILE A 237 4.98 -3.29 -18.78
N LEU A 238 4.78 -3.41 -17.47
CA LEU A 238 5.25 -2.40 -16.51
C LEU A 238 6.77 -2.48 -16.34
N HIS A 239 7.39 -3.63 -16.67
CA HIS A 239 8.81 -3.92 -16.46
C HIS A 239 9.24 -3.82 -14.99
N ALA A 240 8.35 -4.18 -14.05
CA ALA A 240 8.64 -4.21 -12.64
C ALA A 240 9.42 -5.49 -12.29
N ARG A 241 10.74 -5.36 -12.11
CA ARG A 241 11.67 -6.46 -11.88
C ARG A 241 11.72 -6.85 -10.40
N PRO A 242 12.13 -8.08 -10.06
CA PRO A 242 12.49 -8.40 -8.69
C PRO A 242 13.60 -7.48 -8.18
N LEU A 243 13.53 -7.09 -6.91
CA LEU A 243 14.63 -6.37 -6.27
C LEU A 243 15.86 -7.28 -6.24
N PRO A 244 17.03 -6.85 -6.71
CA PRO A 244 18.25 -7.65 -6.64
C PRO A 244 18.53 -8.06 -5.20
N ALA A 245 18.92 -9.33 -5.00
CA ALA A 245 19.25 -9.83 -3.68
C ALA A 245 20.41 -9.01 -3.10
N VAL A 246 20.14 -8.23 -2.07
CA VAL A 246 21.20 -7.64 -1.26
C VAL A 246 21.90 -8.79 -0.55
N ARG A 247 23.13 -9.11 -0.96
CA ARG A 247 23.96 -10.05 -0.18
C ARG A 247 24.02 -9.48 1.23
N SER A 248 23.56 -10.28 2.19
CA SER A 248 23.41 -9.89 3.59
C SER A 248 24.59 -9.04 4.04
N SER A 249 24.29 -7.89 4.60
CA SER A 249 25.27 -6.97 5.15
C SER A 249 26.07 -7.64 6.27
N VAL A 250 27.22 -8.13 5.93
CA VAL A 250 28.28 -8.27 6.91
C VAL A 250 28.59 -6.85 7.37
N PRO A 251 28.72 -6.56 8.70
CA PRO A 251 29.11 -5.23 9.17
C PRO A 251 30.39 -4.80 8.44
N GLY A 252 30.35 -3.70 7.68
CA GLY A 252 31.44 -3.25 6.82
C GLY A 252 31.25 -3.54 5.31
N SER A 253 30.13 -4.12 4.87
CA SER A 253 29.84 -4.28 3.44
C SER A 253 29.62 -2.92 2.76
N MET A 254 30.19 -2.77 1.57
CA MET A 254 30.02 -1.60 0.71
C MET A 254 28.54 -1.32 0.45
N PRO A 255 28.12 -0.04 0.39
CA PRO A 255 26.76 0.32 0.01
C PRO A 255 26.38 -0.33 -1.31
N VAL A 256 25.16 -0.88 -1.38
CA VAL A 256 24.63 -1.43 -2.64
C VAL A 256 24.29 -0.23 -3.53
N ARG A 257 25.16 0.03 -4.50
CA ARG A 257 24.87 0.93 -5.59
C ARG A 257 24.14 0.16 -6.69
N PHE A 258 22.97 0.61 -7.04
CA PHE A 258 22.32 0.16 -8.27
C PHE A 258 23.01 0.91 -9.43
N PRO A 259 23.27 0.21 -10.57
CA PRO A 259 23.81 0.90 -11.73
C PRO A 259 22.89 2.10 -12.04
N PRO A 260 23.45 3.29 -12.30
CA PRO A 260 22.67 4.37 -12.84
C PRO A 260 21.94 3.86 -14.08
N ASP A 261 20.74 4.37 -14.34
CA ASP A 261 19.97 4.04 -15.54
C ASP A 261 20.83 4.32 -16.78
N THR A 262 21.57 3.29 -17.21
CA THR A 262 22.60 3.43 -18.26
C THR A 262 22.03 3.49 -19.66
N ASP A 263 20.70 3.30 -19.78
CA ASP A 263 19.95 3.32 -21.04
C ASP A 263 18.65 4.10 -20.86
N LEU A 264 18.67 5.39 -20.65
CA LEU A 264 17.48 6.27 -20.75
C LEU A 264 16.11 5.66 -20.31
N SER A 265 16.12 4.46 -19.73
CA SER A 265 14.94 3.70 -19.32
C SER A 265 14.85 3.62 -17.80
N LEU A 266 13.74 4.09 -17.27
CA LEU A 266 13.40 3.97 -15.85
C LEU A 266 13.39 2.51 -15.40
N LEU A 267 14.19 2.16 -14.37
CA LEU A 267 14.16 0.88 -13.71
C LEU A 267 13.15 0.89 -12.55
N LEU A 268 12.22 -0.04 -12.58
CA LEU A 268 11.23 -0.27 -11.53
C LEU A 268 11.47 -1.63 -10.86
N TYR A 269 11.41 -1.67 -9.53
CA TYR A 269 11.56 -2.87 -8.72
C TYR A 269 10.29 -3.15 -7.94
N ASN A 270 9.76 -4.36 -8.11
CA ASN A 270 8.62 -4.87 -7.35
C ASN A 270 9.11 -5.55 -6.08
N LEU A 271 8.75 -5.03 -4.93
CA LEU A 271 9.23 -5.51 -3.63
C LEU A 271 8.67 -6.87 -3.25
N PHE A 272 7.66 -7.37 -3.98
CA PHE A 272 6.99 -8.65 -3.75
C PHE A 272 7.33 -9.70 -4.81
N ALA A 273 8.15 -9.37 -5.82
CA ALA A 273 8.59 -10.31 -6.84
C ALA A 273 9.75 -11.19 -6.34
N GLY A 274 9.74 -12.47 -6.69
CA GLY A 274 10.85 -13.41 -6.45
C GLY A 274 11.06 -13.82 -4.99
N GLY A 275 10.21 -13.37 -4.05
CA GLY A 275 10.30 -13.67 -2.63
C GLY A 275 9.33 -14.76 -2.16
N ARG A 276 9.65 -15.39 -1.01
CA ARG A 276 8.66 -16.15 -0.24
C ARG A 276 8.11 -15.23 0.85
N HIS A 277 6.81 -14.96 0.78
CA HIS A 277 6.11 -14.13 1.76
C HIS A 277 5.27 -15.02 2.69
N ASN A 278 5.07 -14.57 3.93
CA ASN A 278 4.18 -15.22 4.88
C ASN A 278 3.21 -14.16 5.45
N PRO A 279 1.91 -14.23 5.14
CA PRO A 279 1.26 -15.22 4.27
C PRO A 279 1.76 -15.14 2.82
N PRO A 280 1.53 -16.18 1.98
CA PRO A 280 2.06 -16.22 0.63
C PRO A 280 1.34 -15.28 -0.36
N GLY A 281 0.53 -14.36 0.14
CA GLY A 281 -0.18 -13.37 -0.65
C GLY A 281 -0.97 -12.39 0.19
N SER A 282 -1.55 -11.40 -0.45
CA SER A 282 -2.42 -10.40 0.17
C SER A 282 -3.92 -10.73 0.08
N HIS A 283 -4.31 -11.58 -0.88
CA HIS A 283 -5.69 -11.99 -1.12
C HIS A 283 -5.80 -13.50 -1.24
N LYS A 284 -6.91 -14.09 -0.75
CA LYS A 284 -7.16 -15.53 -0.86
C LYS A 284 -8.49 -15.81 -1.56
N TYR A 285 -8.44 -16.56 -2.65
CA TYR A 285 -9.60 -16.98 -3.41
C TYR A 285 -9.58 -18.49 -3.63
N GLN A 286 -10.69 -19.18 -3.36
CA GLN A 286 -10.83 -20.66 -3.52
C GLN A 286 -9.68 -21.48 -2.92
N GLY A 287 -9.15 -21.04 -1.78
CA GLY A 287 -8.05 -21.71 -1.07
C GLY A 287 -6.66 -21.28 -1.46
N GLU A 288 -6.51 -20.58 -2.58
CA GLU A 288 -5.23 -20.13 -3.12
C GLU A 288 -4.95 -18.68 -2.73
N TRP A 289 -3.73 -18.44 -2.20
CA TRP A 289 -3.24 -17.10 -1.92
C TRP A 289 -2.59 -16.50 -3.16
N SER A 290 -2.85 -15.22 -3.41
CA SER A 290 -2.26 -14.44 -4.48
C SER A 290 -1.73 -13.11 -3.95
N GLN A 291 -0.56 -12.68 -4.41
CA GLN A 291 0.01 -11.39 -4.09
C GLN A 291 -0.48 -10.36 -5.10
N LEU A 292 -1.66 -9.79 -4.86
CA LEU A 292 -2.32 -8.82 -5.74
C LEU A 292 -1.98 -7.38 -5.36
N ASP A 293 -1.84 -7.10 -4.05
CA ASP A 293 -1.41 -5.81 -3.53
C ASP A 293 0.11 -5.76 -3.51
N GLN A 294 0.69 -4.72 -4.11
CA GLN A 294 2.13 -4.63 -4.31
C GLN A 294 2.64 -3.21 -4.08
N ILE A 295 3.93 -3.10 -3.79
CA ILE A 295 4.70 -1.87 -3.71
C ILE A 295 5.84 -1.98 -4.71
N ILE A 296 5.93 -1.02 -5.64
CA ILE A 296 6.94 -0.96 -6.68
C ILE A 296 7.66 0.37 -6.54
N ILE A 297 8.97 0.36 -6.67
CA ILE A 297 9.83 1.53 -6.47
C ILE A 297 10.79 1.75 -7.64
N SER A 298 11.19 2.98 -7.86
CA SER A 298 12.29 3.32 -8.77
C SER A 298 13.65 2.89 -8.22
N SER A 299 14.64 2.77 -9.08
CA SER A 299 16.04 2.46 -8.72
C SER A 299 16.60 3.41 -7.68
N SER A 300 16.27 4.70 -7.74
CA SER A 300 16.69 5.71 -6.77
C SER A 300 16.22 5.43 -5.34
N LEU A 301 15.00 4.89 -5.17
CA LEU A 301 14.48 4.47 -3.87
C LEU A 301 15.06 3.13 -3.40
N ALA A 302 15.63 2.34 -4.30
CA ALA A 302 16.32 1.09 -3.96
C ALA A 302 17.80 1.34 -3.58
N ASP A 303 18.40 2.45 -4.02
CA ASP A 303 19.79 2.81 -3.76
C ASP A 303 19.95 3.30 -2.32
N THR A 304 20.68 2.53 -1.50
CA THR A 304 20.92 2.85 -0.08
C THR A 304 21.81 4.07 0.13
N THR A 305 22.38 4.65 -0.91
CA THR A 305 23.12 5.93 -0.86
C THR A 305 22.23 7.14 -1.09
N SER A 306 20.98 6.93 -1.52
CA SER A 306 19.99 7.98 -1.70
C SER A 306 19.51 8.52 -0.34
N SER A 307 19.17 9.80 -0.28
CA SER A 307 18.62 10.45 0.92
C SER A 307 17.29 9.87 1.38
N MET A 308 16.48 9.36 0.43
CA MET A 308 15.34 8.49 0.71
C MET A 308 15.57 7.12 0.08
N HIS A 309 15.59 6.07 0.88
CA HIS A 309 15.80 4.71 0.37
C HIS A 309 15.07 3.65 1.17
N LEU A 310 14.75 2.53 0.50
CA LEU A 310 14.11 1.37 1.10
C LEU A 310 14.96 0.78 2.23
N VAL A 311 14.34 0.46 3.35
CA VAL A 311 14.94 -0.39 4.39
C VAL A 311 14.92 -1.84 3.87
N PRO A 312 16.08 -2.47 3.66
CA PRO A 312 16.13 -3.82 3.12
C PRO A 312 15.32 -4.82 3.95
N GLY A 313 14.50 -5.63 3.29
CA GLY A 313 13.68 -6.65 3.95
C GLY A 313 12.45 -6.13 4.71
N SER A 314 12.15 -4.83 4.66
CA SER A 314 10.98 -4.26 5.34
C SER A 314 9.65 -4.50 4.64
N ALA A 315 9.69 -4.73 3.32
CA ALA A 315 8.48 -4.98 2.53
C ALA A 315 7.82 -6.31 2.93
N ARG A 316 6.56 -6.24 3.32
CA ARG A 316 5.80 -7.42 3.77
C ARG A 316 4.30 -7.23 3.64
N THR A 317 3.57 -8.34 3.58
CA THR A 317 2.15 -8.38 3.84
C THR A 317 1.94 -8.27 5.35
N PHE A 318 1.17 -7.27 5.79
CA PHE A 318 0.87 -7.07 7.21
C PHE A 318 -0.32 -7.95 7.60
N SER A 319 -0.05 -8.98 8.39
CA SER A 319 -1.00 -10.05 8.71
C SER A 319 -1.06 -10.41 10.20
N PRO A 320 -1.32 -9.44 11.10
CA PRO A 320 -1.50 -9.76 12.50
C PRO A 320 -2.72 -10.69 12.70
N PRO A 321 -2.74 -11.49 13.77
CA PRO A 321 -3.78 -12.52 13.98
C PRO A 321 -5.21 -11.98 13.89
N PHE A 322 -5.46 -10.73 14.25
CA PHE A 322 -6.81 -10.17 14.20
C PHE A 322 -7.34 -9.96 12.77
N LEU A 323 -6.46 -9.87 11.76
CA LEU A 323 -6.86 -9.78 10.35
C LEU A 323 -7.20 -11.13 9.72
N LEU A 324 -6.98 -12.22 10.43
CA LEU A 324 -7.12 -13.58 9.90
C LEU A 324 -8.23 -14.33 10.66
N VAL A 325 -8.93 -15.19 9.94
CA VAL A 325 -9.89 -16.15 10.51
C VAL A 325 -9.70 -17.50 9.83
N ARG A 326 -10.06 -18.58 10.54
CA ARG A 326 -10.08 -19.92 9.97
C ARG A 326 -10.97 -19.95 8.73
N ASP A 327 -10.43 -20.45 7.65
CA ASP A 327 -11.20 -20.69 6.44
C ASP A 327 -12.06 -21.94 6.61
N LYS A 328 -13.40 -21.78 6.57
CA LYS A 328 -14.34 -22.88 6.75
C LYS A 328 -14.54 -23.72 5.50
N SER A 329 -14.29 -23.16 4.34
CA SER A 329 -14.47 -23.81 3.03
C SER A 329 -13.18 -24.43 2.53
N TRP A 330 -12.03 -23.84 2.90
CA TRP A 330 -10.71 -24.24 2.45
C TRP A 330 -9.76 -24.40 3.63
N ARG A 331 -8.60 -25.04 3.44
CA ARG A 331 -7.63 -25.23 4.52
C ARG A 331 -6.97 -23.90 4.94
N GLY A 332 -6.56 -23.84 6.20
CA GLY A 332 -5.80 -22.74 6.77
C GLY A 332 -6.65 -21.52 7.14
N GLU A 333 -6.06 -20.36 7.01
CA GLU A 333 -6.68 -19.08 7.34
C GLU A 333 -6.96 -18.28 6.07
N ARG A 334 -7.85 -17.28 6.20
CA ARG A 334 -8.16 -16.29 5.19
C ARG A 334 -8.28 -14.92 5.84
N PRO A 335 -8.24 -13.83 5.05
CA PRO A 335 -8.57 -12.51 5.57
C PRO A 335 -9.96 -12.49 6.21
N PHE A 336 -10.07 -11.78 7.33
CA PHE A 336 -11.34 -11.55 8.00
C PHE A 336 -12.04 -10.38 7.32
N ARG A 337 -12.86 -10.71 6.33
CA ARG A 337 -13.51 -9.78 5.41
C ARG A 337 -14.81 -9.21 5.97
N THR A 338 -15.29 -8.13 5.36
CA THR A 338 -16.56 -7.50 5.72
C THR A 338 -17.74 -8.40 5.36
N TYR A 339 -17.72 -8.99 4.15
CA TYR A 339 -18.75 -9.92 3.69
C TYR A 339 -18.13 -11.19 3.12
N TYR A 340 -18.74 -12.33 3.40
CA TYR A 340 -18.51 -13.59 2.69
C TYR A 340 -19.73 -13.89 1.82
N GLY A 341 -19.65 -13.58 0.52
CA GLY A 341 -20.82 -13.48 -0.32
C GLY A 341 -21.74 -12.35 0.16
N PHE A 342 -23.00 -12.68 0.45
CA PHE A 342 -23.95 -11.71 1.05
C PHE A 342 -23.99 -11.76 2.59
N LYS A 343 -23.29 -12.71 3.21
CA LYS A 343 -23.26 -12.82 4.66
C LYS A 343 -22.32 -11.78 5.26
N TYR A 344 -22.85 -10.91 6.10
CA TYR A 344 -22.05 -9.98 6.88
C TYR A 344 -21.22 -10.70 7.93
N GLU A 345 -19.90 -10.52 7.91
CA GLU A 345 -18.98 -11.07 8.89
C GLU A 345 -18.42 -9.99 9.84
N GLY A 346 -18.47 -8.72 9.45
CA GLY A 346 -18.02 -7.59 10.24
C GLY A 346 -16.51 -7.54 10.44
N GLY A 347 -15.75 -8.11 9.52
CA GLY A 347 -14.30 -8.07 9.53
C GLY A 347 -13.72 -6.79 8.91
N TYR A 348 -12.51 -6.87 8.42
CA TYR A 348 -11.69 -5.74 7.96
C TYR A 348 -11.73 -5.57 6.44
N SER A 349 -11.24 -6.56 5.71
CA SER A 349 -11.20 -6.62 4.24
C SER A 349 -10.91 -8.05 3.78
N ASP A 350 -11.21 -8.36 2.51
CA ASP A 350 -10.78 -9.59 1.85
C ASP A 350 -9.33 -9.53 1.35
N HIS A 351 -8.69 -8.38 1.48
CA HIS A 351 -7.28 -8.18 1.28
C HIS A 351 -6.54 -7.94 2.60
N LEU A 352 -5.26 -8.29 2.65
CA LEU A 352 -4.33 -7.91 3.69
C LEU A 352 -3.51 -6.71 3.20
N PRO A 353 -3.24 -5.71 4.05
CA PRO A 353 -2.40 -4.59 3.64
C PRO A 353 -0.97 -5.03 3.36
N VAL A 354 -0.30 -4.29 2.48
CA VAL A 354 1.14 -4.40 2.27
C VAL A 354 1.83 -3.14 2.76
N ILE A 355 3.00 -3.30 3.38
CA ILE A 355 3.78 -2.20 3.94
C ILE A 355 5.26 -2.31 3.53
N ALA A 356 5.93 -1.16 3.48
CA ALA A 356 7.38 -1.05 3.33
C ALA A 356 7.89 0.18 4.08
N ASP A 357 9.12 0.10 4.59
CA ASP A 357 9.75 1.17 5.36
C ASP A 357 10.88 1.80 4.55
N PHE A 358 10.98 3.12 4.63
CA PHE A 358 12.03 3.92 4.00
C PHE A 358 12.77 4.72 5.05
N ARG A 359 14.07 4.86 4.87
CA ARG A 359 14.90 5.79 5.63
C ARG A 359 14.98 7.13 4.93
N LEU A 360 14.93 8.17 5.73
CA LEU A 360 15.18 9.54 5.30
C LEU A 360 16.48 9.99 5.96
N SER A 361 17.51 10.21 5.15
CA SER A 361 18.82 10.72 5.60
C SER A 361 18.88 12.20 5.26
N VAL A 362 19.00 13.06 6.26
CA VAL A 362 19.36 14.46 6.00
C VAL A 362 20.80 14.43 5.49
N GLY A 363 21.05 14.94 4.30
CA GLY A 363 22.41 15.06 3.78
C GLY A 363 23.33 15.80 4.77
N PRO A 364 24.62 15.53 4.73
CA PRO A 364 25.58 16.16 5.63
C PRO A 364 25.64 17.68 5.46
#